data_fc8011d8c41ca8737c022f3c8b715d33
#
_entry.id   fc8011d8c41ca8737c022f3c8b715d33
#
_cell.length_a   1.000
_cell.length_b   1.000
_cell.length_c   1.000
_cell.angle_alpha   90.00
_cell.angle_beta   90.00
_cell.angle_gamma   90.00
#
_symmetry.space_group_name_H-M   'P 1'
#
loop_
_entity.id
_entity.type
_entity.pdbx_description
1 polymer ?
#
loop_
_entity_poly.entity_id
_entity_poly.type
_entity_poly.pdbx_seq_one_letter_code
_entity_poly.pdbx_strand_id
1 'polypeptide(L)'
;MSGLKIVVIGGGSSYTPELIEGLLNRYHEMPVASLWLVDIEEGKEKVEIIAGLARRMIAKAGLTIEVVATLDRESALRDADFVCSQFRAGCLDARISDERISLKYGLIGQETNGLGGFANACRTIPIALEIAADMERLCPDAWLLNFTNPSGMVTEAILRHSRIKAVGLCNVPVIMQKGITTLLQCADEKEVVMQVAGLNHFIFVRQILHKGKEWLPEVIAEINAGRDPLVPRNIPPFRWPSHLLQGLGMIPCAYLRYYYMKDDLLRQELAEAGGEGTRGEVVKQLEKILFDQYRDPHLAVKPKALEGRGGQYYSEAACELMNAIYNDKRIIMHVNTRNNGAINGLPDDCAVEVSSLITASGPLPLNVAPFPEDTLRLLQLMKSFERLTIEAALTGNRHTAWRA
;
A
#
# COMPACT_ATOMS: atom_id res chain seq x y z
N MET A 1 -21.99 2.66 23.24
CA MET A 1 -20.98 1.71 22.69
C MET A 1 -19.62 2.32 22.96
N SER A 2 -18.68 1.58 23.50
CA SER A 2 -17.28 2.04 23.58
C SER A 2 -16.77 2.18 22.13
N GLY A 3 -16.21 3.34 21.77
CA GLY A 3 -15.63 3.54 20.44
C GLY A 3 -14.36 2.71 20.26
N LEU A 4 -13.89 2.59 19.02
CA LEU A 4 -12.74 1.79 18.64
C LEU A 4 -11.41 2.38 19.12
N LYS A 5 -10.48 1.50 19.48
CA LYS A 5 -9.07 1.82 19.70
C LYS A 5 -8.28 1.50 18.41
N ILE A 6 -7.72 2.54 17.78
CA ILE A 6 -6.91 2.41 16.58
C ILE A 6 -5.45 2.71 16.92
N VAL A 7 -4.56 1.81 16.52
CA VAL A 7 -3.11 1.95 16.72
C VAL A 7 -2.43 2.13 15.37
N VAL A 8 -1.50 3.08 15.28
CA VAL A 8 -0.70 3.33 14.07
C VAL A 8 0.78 3.10 14.39
N ILE A 9 1.35 2.03 13.88
CA ILE A 9 2.78 1.74 13.97
C ILE A 9 3.51 2.50 12.85
N GLY A 10 4.48 3.34 13.21
CA GLY A 10 5.03 4.37 12.36
C GLY A 10 4.16 5.63 12.36
N GLY A 11 3.63 5.98 13.55
CA GLY A 11 2.71 7.10 13.77
C GLY A 11 3.28 8.46 13.40
N GLY A 12 4.62 8.62 13.44
CA GLY A 12 5.34 9.80 12.97
C GLY A 12 5.49 9.91 11.45
N SER A 13 4.89 9.02 10.68
CA SER A 13 4.90 9.11 9.22
C SER A 13 4.21 10.38 8.72
N SER A 14 4.80 11.02 7.69
CA SER A 14 4.19 12.17 7.02
C SER A 14 2.83 11.87 6.39
N TYR A 15 2.42 10.61 6.27
CA TYR A 15 1.09 10.20 5.80
C TYR A 15 0.01 10.16 6.86
N THR A 16 0.36 10.14 8.13
CA THR A 16 -0.61 9.98 9.22
C THR A 16 -1.75 11.02 9.19
N PRO A 17 -1.52 12.29 8.81
CA PRO A 17 -2.62 13.26 8.70
C PRO A 17 -3.69 12.87 7.67
N GLU A 18 -3.34 12.14 6.63
CA GLU A 18 -4.31 11.61 5.68
C GLU A 18 -5.17 10.50 6.29
N LEU A 19 -4.57 9.59 7.04
CA LEU A 19 -5.30 8.55 7.77
C LEU A 19 -6.27 9.19 8.79
N ILE A 20 -5.83 10.21 9.51
CA ILE A 20 -6.67 10.95 10.46
C ILE A 20 -7.89 11.55 9.75
N GLU A 21 -7.70 12.26 8.63
CA GLU A 21 -8.80 12.79 7.82
C GLU A 21 -9.79 11.70 7.41
N GLY A 22 -9.31 10.54 6.97
CA GLY A 22 -10.15 9.40 6.62
C GLY A 22 -10.99 8.86 7.78
N LEU A 23 -10.43 8.82 8.99
CA LEU A 23 -11.14 8.43 10.21
C LEU A 23 -12.22 9.45 10.60
N LEU A 24 -11.89 10.75 10.54
CA LEU A 24 -12.83 11.82 10.84
C LEU A 24 -14.03 11.82 9.91
N ASN A 25 -13.79 11.60 8.61
CA ASN A 25 -14.86 11.55 7.59
C ASN A 25 -15.83 10.38 7.81
N ARG A 26 -15.40 9.31 8.50
CA ARG A 26 -16.19 8.09 8.74
C ARG A 26 -16.60 7.92 10.21
N TYR A 27 -16.39 8.94 11.05
CA TYR A 27 -16.62 8.84 12.48
C TYR A 27 -18.05 8.41 12.85
N HIS A 28 -19.06 8.88 12.10
CA HIS A 28 -20.46 8.53 12.35
C HIS A 28 -20.79 7.06 12.06
N GLU A 29 -20.06 6.44 11.13
CA GLU A 29 -20.23 5.03 10.79
C GLU A 29 -19.33 4.13 11.64
N MET A 30 -18.14 4.63 12.00
CA MET A 30 -17.09 3.92 12.73
C MET A 30 -16.52 4.81 13.83
N PRO A 31 -17.21 4.92 15.01
CA PRO A 31 -16.77 5.78 16.11
C PRO A 31 -15.41 5.34 16.67
N VAL A 32 -14.46 6.24 16.72
CA VAL A 32 -13.13 6.04 17.30
C VAL A 32 -13.07 6.70 18.67
N ALA A 33 -12.73 5.94 19.71
CA ALA A 33 -12.53 6.46 21.07
C ALA A 33 -11.09 6.95 21.27
N SER A 34 -10.11 6.20 20.77
CA SER A 34 -8.70 6.56 20.92
C SER A 34 -7.86 6.21 19.70
N LEU A 35 -6.91 7.10 19.41
CA LEU A 35 -5.91 6.97 18.35
C LEU A 35 -4.52 6.96 18.99
N TRP A 36 -3.84 5.84 18.90
CA TRP A 36 -2.50 5.65 19.44
C TRP A 36 -1.47 5.69 18.32
N LEU A 37 -0.57 6.67 18.37
CA LEU A 37 0.50 6.87 17.40
C LEU A 37 1.80 6.36 18.01
N VAL A 38 2.30 5.24 17.48
CA VAL A 38 3.50 4.56 17.99
C VAL A 38 4.66 4.80 17.03
N ASP A 39 5.81 5.19 17.58
CA ASP A 39 7.05 5.29 16.81
C ASP A 39 8.23 4.80 17.64
N ILE A 40 9.44 4.87 17.08
CA ILE A 40 10.72 4.57 17.72
C ILE A 40 11.37 5.87 18.22
N GLU A 41 12.48 5.77 18.96
CA GLU A 41 13.17 6.96 19.53
C GLU A 41 13.57 7.95 18.43
N GLU A 42 14.03 7.47 17.27
CA GLU A 42 14.39 8.30 16.12
C GLU A 42 13.19 9.03 15.49
N GLY A 43 11.98 8.52 15.70
CA GLY A 43 10.71 9.11 15.25
C GLY A 43 9.99 9.97 16.29
N LYS A 44 10.51 10.09 17.51
CA LYS A 44 9.86 10.74 18.65
C LYS A 44 9.39 12.17 18.37
N GLU A 45 10.25 13.01 17.83
CA GLU A 45 9.87 14.38 17.47
C GLU A 45 8.73 14.39 16.43
N LYS A 46 8.83 13.52 15.42
CA LYS A 46 7.84 13.43 14.34
C LYS A 46 6.48 12.99 14.87
N VAL A 47 6.43 11.96 15.72
CA VAL A 47 5.16 11.45 16.26
C VAL A 47 4.48 12.47 17.15
N GLU A 48 5.22 13.27 17.92
CA GLU A 48 4.67 14.36 18.72
C GLU A 48 4.09 15.49 17.85
N ILE A 49 4.78 15.88 16.78
CA ILE A 49 4.26 16.88 15.83
C ILE A 49 2.96 16.38 15.19
N ILE A 50 2.93 15.13 14.75
CA ILE A 50 1.73 14.50 14.16
C ILE A 50 0.60 14.43 15.18
N ALA A 51 0.86 14.04 16.42
CA ALA A 51 -0.15 14.00 17.48
C ALA A 51 -0.72 15.41 17.77
N GLY A 52 0.12 16.44 17.74
CA GLY A 52 -0.32 17.83 17.85
C GLY A 52 -1.28 18.23 16.71
N LEU A 53 -0.93 17.89 15.47
CA LEU A 53 -1.80 18.13 14.31
C LEU A 53 -3.11 17.31 14.42
N ALA A 54 -3.02 16.03 14.82
CA ALA A 54 -4.18 15.17 15.01
C ALA A 54 -5.20 15.79 15.98
N ARG A 55 -4.74 16.26 17.13
CA ARG A 55 -5.61 16.93 18.12
C ARG A 55 -6.29 18.17 17.55
N ARG A 56 -5.56 18.98 16.74
CA ARG A 56 -6.15 20.16 16.07
C ARG A 56 -7.18 19.77 15.02
N MET A 57 -6.93 18.73 14.22
CA MET A 57 -7.88 18.24 13.22
C MET A 57 -9.16 17.72 13.88
N ILE A 58 -9.04 16.92 14.95
CA ILE A 58 -10.15 16.36 15.74
C ILE A 58 -10.98 17.50 16.36
N ALA A 59 -10.33 18.47 17.00
CA ALA A 59 -11.00 19.63 17.60
C ALA A 59 -11.77 20.45 16.55
N LYS A 60 -11.17 20.67 15.37
CA LYS A 60 -11.83 21.36 14.24
C LYS A 60 -13.06 20.61 13.74
N ALA A 61 -13.02 19.28 13.74
CA ALA A 61 -14.16 18.42 13.38
C ALA A 61 -15.26 18.39 14.46
N GLY A 62 -15.04 18.98 15.62
CA GLY A 62 -15.98 18.96 16.75
C GLY A 62 -16.14 17.56 17.38
N LEU A 63 -15.14 16.71 17.25
CA LEU A 63 -15.16 15.33 17.73
C LEU A 63 -14.32 15.18 19.01
N THR A 64 -14.58 14.10 19.75
CA THR A 64 -13.81 13.74 20.96
C THR A 64 -13.15 12.39 20.70
N ILE A 65 -11.87 12.42 20.37
CA ILE A 65 -11.01 11.24 20.19
C ILE A 65 -9.75 11.49 21.01
N GLU A 66 -9.40 10.57 21.90
CA GLU A 66 -8.13 10.62 22.63
C GLU A 66 -6.97 10.37 21.69
N VAL A 67 -5.93 11.22 21.71
CA VAL A 67 -4.71 11.02 20.89
C VAL A 67 -3.52 10.82 21.81
N VAL A 68 -2.92 9.63 21.72
CA VAL A 68 -1.75 9.23 22.50
C VAL A 68 -0.56 9.04 21.55
N ALA A 69 0.52 9.81 21.74
CA ALA A 69 1.82 9.55 21.12
C ALA A 69 2.69 8.76 22.10
N THR A 70 3.31 7.69 21.66
CA THR A 70 4.11 6.83 22.54
C THR A 70 5.20 6.09 21.79
N LEU A 71 6.27 5.72 22.52
CA LEU A 71 7.30 4.79 22.06
C LEU A 71 7.06 3.38 22.62
N ASP A 72 6.09 3.21 23.52
CA ASP A 72 5.72 1.94 24.12
C ASP A 72 4.66 1.23 23.26
N ARG A 73 5.15 0.36 22.37
CA ARG A 73 4.31 -0.43 21.45
C ARG A 73 3.37 -1.38 22.21
N GLU A 74 3.83 -1.98 23.30
CA GLU A 74 3.01 -2.95 24.05
C GLU A 74 1.80 -2.31 24.69
N SER A 75 1.98 -1.16 25.36
CA SER A 75 0.88 -0.40 25.93
C SER A 75 -0.11 0.07 24.87
N ALA A 76 0.38 0.45 23.69
CA ALA A 76 -0.48 0.86 22.59
C ALA A 76 -1.30 -0.31 22.03
N LEU A 77 -0.69 -1.48 21.83
CA LEU A 77 -1.36 -2.65 21.23
C LEU A 77 -2.40 -3.28 22.14
N ARG A 78 -2.28 -3.14 23.47
CA ARG A 78 -3.22 -3.75 24.43
C ARG A 78 -4.67 -3.35 24.11
N ASP A 79 -5.52 -4.33 23.88
CA ASP A 79 -6.95 -4.16 23.59
C ASP A 79 -7.23 -3.29 22.34
N ALA A 80 -6.33 -3.26 21.35
CA ALA A 80 -6.57 -2.59 20.09
C ALA A 80 -7.62 -3.35 19.25
N ASP A 81 -8.45 -2.60 18.51
CA ASP A 81 -9.40 -3.16 17.55
C ASP A 81 -8.77 -3.23 16.14
N PHE A 82 -8.04 -2.19 15.76
CA PHE A 82 -7.32 -2.11 14.49
C PHE A 82 -5.90 -1.59 14.69
N VAL A 83 -4.96 -2.21 13.98
CA VAL A 83 -3.56 -1.78 13.92
C VAL A 83 -3.20 -1.45 12.49
N CYS A 84 -2.81 -0.20 12.22
CA CYS A 84 -2.32 0.25 10.91
C CYS A 84 -0.79 0.25 10.92
N SER A 85 -0.16 -0.55 10.07
CA SER A 85 1.30 -0.61 9.93
C SER A 85 1.75 0.23 8.73
N GLN A 86 2.53 1.29 8.98
CA GLN A 86 3.06 2.21 7.95
C GLN A 86 4.50 2.65 8.24
N PHE A 87 5.25 1.85 8.95
CA PHE A 87 6.64 2.14 9.27
C PHE A 87 7.60 1.86 8.09
N ARG A 88 8.81 2.37 8.20
CA ARG A 88 9.90 2.11 7.26
C ARG A 88 11.18 1.78 8.04
N ALA A 89 11.62 0.54 7.95
CA ALA A 89 12.86 0.10 8.57
C ALA A 89 14.08 0.84 7.96
N GLY A 90 14.84 1.54 8.81
CA GLY A 90 15.98 2.36 8.40
C GLY A 90 15.60 3.71 7.76
N CYS A 91 14.33 4.14 7.90
CA CYS A 91 13.85 5.45 7.45
C CYS A 91 14.10 5.71 5.94
N LEU A 92 14.12 7.00 5.54
CA LEU A 92 14.38 7.39 4.15
C LEU A 92 15.82 7.18 3.73
N ASP A 93 16.77 7.17 4.68
CA ASP A 93 18.18 6.97 4.36
C ASP A 93 18.46 5.55 3.85
N ALA A 94 17.83 4.53 4.45
CA ALA A 94 17.91 3.17 3.93
C ALA A 94 17.29 3.06 2.53
N ARG A 95 16.15 3.70 2.29
CA ARG A 95 15.52 3.77 0.96
C ARG A 95 16.45 4.39 -0.08
N ILE A 96 17.05 5.54 0.22
CA ILE A 96 17.99 6.22 -0.66
C ILE A 96 19.18 5.31 -0.99
N SER A 97 19.71 4.61 0.02
CA SER A 97 20.77 3.63 -0.16
C SER A 97 20.36 2.49 -1.08
N ASP A 98 19.16 1.91 -0.90
CA ASP A 98 18.64 0.84 -1.75
C ASP A 98 18.50 1.28 -3.21
N GLU A 99 17.97 2.48 -3.44
CA GLU A 99 17.83 3.06 -4.78
C GLU A 99 19.20 3.31 -5.42
N ARG A 100 20.12 3.97 -4.71
CA ARG A 100 21.46 4.31 -5.20
C ARG A 100 22.34 3.08 -5.47
N ILE A 101 22.27 2.06 -4.60
CA ILE A 101 23.01 0.81 -4.80
C ILE A 101 22.50 0.10 -6.04
N SER A 102 21.19 0.00 -6.22
CA SER A 102 20.61 -0.63 -7.41
C SER A 102 21.08 0.07 -8.70
N LEU A 103 20.99 1.39 -8.76
CA LEU A 103 21.42 2.19 -9.92
C LEU A 103 22.91 2.03 -10.22
N LYS A 104 23.75 1.95 -9.18
CA LYS A 104 25.20 1.72 -9.34
C LYS A 104 25.53 0.43 -10.10
N TYR A 105 24.70 -0.59 -9.97
CA TYR A 105 24.84 -1.86 -10.67
C TYR A 105 23.99 -1.97 -11.96
N GLY A 106 23.45 -0.86 -12.45
CA GLY A 106 22.60 -0.84 -13.67
C GLY A 106 21.27 -1.54 -13.49
N LEU A 107 20.76 -1.55 -12.26
CA LEU A 107 19.46 -2.08 -11.91
C LEU A 107 18.49 -0.95 -11.55
N ILE A 108 17.19 -1.20 -11.70
CA ILE A 108 16.14 -0.25 -11.31
C ILE A 108 16.26 0.12 -9.83
N GLY A 109 16.29 1.41 -9.53
CA GLY A 109 16.38 1.99 -8.18
C GLY A 109 15.01 2.13 -7.53
N GLN A 110 14.40 1.02 -7.12
CA GLN A 110 13.04 0.95 -6.60
C GLN A 110 12.99 0.34 -5.18
N GLU A 111 12.14 0.90 -4.31
CA GLU A 111 12.06 0.50 -2.89
C GLU A 111 11.25 -0.79 -2.63
N THR A 112 10.45 -1.25 -3.60
CA THR A 112 9.50 -2.36 -3.39
C THR A 112 9.70 -3.51 -4.34
N ASN A 113 10.42 -3.31 -5.44
CA ASN A 113 10.68 -4.29 -6.48
C ASN A 113 12.19 -4.50 -6.67
N GLY A 114 12.60 -5.64 -7.19
CA GLY A 114 14.00 -5.95 -7.50
C GLY A 114 14.91 -5.89 -6.29
N LEU A 115 16.19 -5.50 -6.49
CA LEU A 115 17.22 -5.49 -5.45
C LEU A 115 16.88 -4.58 -4.27
N GLY A 116 16.34 -3.39 -4.53
CA GLY A 116 15.92 -2.47 -3.46
C GLY A 116 14.75 -3.03 -2.65
N GLY A 117 13.76 -3.66 -3.31
CA GLY A 117 12.67 -4.37 -2.65
C GLY A 117 13.14 -5.54 -1.80
N PHE A 118 14.11 -6.32 -2.28
CA PHE A 118 14.76 -7.39 -1.53
C PHE A 118 15.42 -6.85 -0.24
N ALA A 119 16.25 -5.82 -0.36
CA ALA A 119 16.96 -5.22 0.78
C ALA A 119 15.99 -4.63 1.81
N ASN A 120 14.95 -3.92 1.35
CA ASN A 120 13.89 -3.39 2.20
C ASN A 120 13.13 -4.50 2.93
N ALA A 121 12.73 -5.56 2.22
CA ALA A 121 12.04 -6.71 2.81
C ALA A 121 12.86 -7.40 3.91
N CYS A 122 14.15 -7.62 3.66
CA CYS A 122 15.05 -8.23 4.65
C CYS A 122 15.15 -7.45 5.96
N ARG A 123 15.02 -6.11 5.92
CA ARG A 123 14.99 -5.27 7.12
C ARG A 123 13.61 -5.21 7.76
N THR A 124 12.56 -5.22 6.95
CA THR A 124 11.19 -4.92 7.37
C THR A 124 10.44 -6.14 7.90
N ILE A 125 10.60 -7.30 7.27
CA ILE A 125 9.88 -8.53 7.63
C ILE A 125 10.12 -8.97 9.08
N PRO A 126 11.36 -9.01 9.60
CA PRO A 126 11.59 -9.37 11.01
C PRO A 126 10.83 -8.46 11.97
N ILE A 127 10.85 -7.15 11.77
CA ILE A 127 10.13 -6.17 12.59
C ILE A 127 8.61 -6.37 12.50
N ALA A 128 8.10 -6.62 11.30
CA ALA A 128 6.67 -6.87 11.10
C ALA A 128 6.19 -8.11 11.83
N LEU A 129 7.02 -9.16 11.89
CA LEU A 129 6.71 -10.39 12.64
C LEU A 129 6.83 -10.21 14.16
N GLU A 130 7.74 -9.37 14.65
CA GLU A 130 7.77 -8.99 16.07
C GLU A 130 6.48 -8.24 16.46
N ILE A 131 6.01 -7.32 15.62
CA ILE A 131 4.73 -6.63 15.84
C ILE A 131 3.57 -7.62 15.84
N ALA A 132 3.56 -8.57 14.90
CA ALA A 132 2.54 -9.61 14.84
C ALA A 132 2.53 -10.50 16.09
N ALA A 133 3.71 -10.87 16.60
CA ALA A 133 3.85 -11.64 17.85
C ALA A 133 3.33 -10.86 19.07
N ASP A 134 3.60 -9.55 19.15
CA ASP A 134 3.02 -8.71 20.20
C ASP A 134 1.49 -8.63 20.08
N MET A 135 0.96 -8.50 18.85
CA MET A 135 -0.49 -8.50 18.64
C MET A 135 -1.14 -9.83 19.05
N GLU A 136 -0.52 -10.98 18.77
CA GLU A 136 -1.03 -12.29 19.21
C GLU A 136 -1.22 -12.37 20.72
N ARG A 137 -0.37 -11.67 21.47
CA ARG A 137 -0.39 -11.66 22.93
C ARG A 137 -1.31 -10.58 23.51
N LEU A 138 -1.41 -9.41 22.88
CA LEU A 138 -2.01 -8.20 23.46
C LEU A 138 -3.37 -7.84 22.85
N CYS A 139 -3.62 -8.19 21.59
CA CYS A 139 -4.87 -7.91 20.87
C CYS A 139 -5.14 -8.97 19.77
N PRO A 140 -5.31 -10.26 20.14
CA PRO A 140 -5.40 -11.37 19.18
C PRO A 140 -6.60 -11.26 18.22
N ASP A 141 -7.62 -10.51 18.59
CA ASP A 141 -8.82 -10.30 17.78
C ASP A 141 -8.73 -9.09 16.85
N ALA A 142 -7.70 -8.24 17.01
CA ALA A 142 -7.48 -7.07 16.18
C ALA A 142 -7.15 -7.44 14.71
N TRP A 143 -7.48 -6.53 13.80
CA TRP A 143 -7.04 -6.59 12.43
C TRP A 143 -5.76 -5.77 12.23
N LEU A 144 -4.76 -6.35 11.57
CA LEU A 144 -3.60 -5.61 11.06
C LEU A 144 -3.84 -5.19 9.61
N LEU A 145 -3.86 -3.88 9.36
CA LEU A 145 -3.87 -3.29 8.03
C LEU A 145 -2.44 -2.91 7.66
N ASN A 146 -1.85 -3.64 6.73
CA ASN A 146 -0.45 -3.45 6.37
C ASN A 146 -0.28 -2.52 5.16
N PHE A 147 0.31 -1.34 5.39
CA PHE A 147 0.79 -0.41 4.36
C PHE A 147 2.32 -0.41 4.25
N THR A 148 3.00 -1.11 5.16
CA THR A 148 4.46 -1.18 5.19
C THR A 148 4.96 -1.95 3.98
N ASN A 149 5.82 -1.30 3.21
CA ASN A 149 6.41 -1.86 2.00
C ASN A 149 7.66 -2.71 2.27
N PRO A 150 7.91 -3.71 1.42
CA PRO A 150 7.11 -4.20 0.29
C PRO A 150 5.84 -4.91 0.74
N SER A 151 4.66 -4.30 0.47
CA SER A 151 3.41 -4.71 1.10
C SER A 151 3.03 -6.17 0.82
N GLY A 152 3.26 -6.68 -0.40
CA GLY A 152 3.00 -8.07 -0.73
C GLY A 152 3.82 -9.04 0.10
N MET A 153 5.15 -8.85 0.16
CA MET A 153 6.06 -9.72 0.93
C MET A 153 5.81 -9.64 2.44
N VAL A 154 5.62 -8.42 2.96
CA VAL A 154 5.34 -8.21 4.40
C VAL A 154 4.01 -8.86 4.79
N THR A 155 2.96 -8.67 3.99
CA THR A 155 1.65 -9.28 4.23
C THR A 155 1.74 -10.81 4.15
N GLU A 156 2.44 -11.37 3.15
CA GLU A 156 2.63 -12.82 3.06
C GLU A 156 3.39 -13.38 4.25
N ALA A 157 4.45 -12.71 4.68
CA ALA A 157 5.21 -13.13 5.86
C ALA A 157 4.32 -13.18 7.12
N ILE A 158 3.52 -12.13 7.36
CA ILE A 158 2.58 -12.08 8.48
C ILE A 158 1.53 -13.19 8.38
N LEU A 159 0.87 -13.35 7.23
CA LEU A 159 -0.18 -14.34 7.03
C LEU A 159 0.34 -15.80 7.19
N ARG A 160 1.61 -16.05 6.84
CA ARG A 160 2.19 -17.42 6.92
C ARG A 160 2.82 -17.75 8.27
N HIS A 161 3.35 -16.75 8.97
CA HIS A 161 4.18 -16.95 10.16
C HIS A 161 3.54 -16.41 11.44
N SER A 162 2.27 -15.95 11.37
CA SER A 162 1.49 -15.55 12.55
C SER A 162 0.04 -15.99 12.42
N ARG A 163 -0.70 -15.86 13.53
CA ARG A 163 -2.15 -16.18 13.62
C ARG A 163 -3.03 -14.95 13.58
N ILE A 164 -2.47 -13.76 13.53
CA ILE A 164 -3.25 -12.52 13.51
C ILE A 164 -4.01 -12.37 12.20
N LYS A 165 -5.13 -11.67 12.28
CA LYS A 165 -5.91 -11.27 11.11
C LYS A 165 -5.17 -10.12 10.43
N ALA A 166 -4.78 -10.30 9.16
CA ALA A 166 -4.04 -9.27 8.44
C ALA A 166 -4.54 -9.09 7.01
N VAL A 167 -4.51 -7.85 6.53
CA VAL A 167 -4.80 -7.47 5.14
C VAL A 167 -3.76 -6.44 4.70
N GLY A 168 -3.14 -6.67 3.55
CA GLY A 168 -2.26 -5.68 2.95
C GLY A 168 -3.01 -4.75 1.99
N LEU A 169 -2.56 -3.51 1.92
CA LEU A 169 -3.20 -2.47 1.10
C LEU A 169 -2.19 -1.77 0.19
N CYS A 170 -2.69 -1.37 -0.97
CA CYS A 170 -2.03 -0.48 -1.92
C CYS A 170 -3.03 0.55 -2.45
N ASN A 171 -2.55 1.75 -2.74
CA ASN A 171 -3.39 2.78 -3.32
C ASN A 171 -3.52 2.67 -4.85
N VAL A 172 -2.69 1.86 -5.50
CA VAL A 172 -2.70 1.72 -6.97
C VAL A 172 -4.04 1.24 -7.50
N PRO A 173 -4.66 0.17 -6.96
CA PRO A 173 -5.98 -0.24 -7.43
C PRO A 173 -7.05 0.84 -7.25
N VAL A 174 -6.99 1.63 -6.16
CA VAL A 174 -7.92 2.73 -5.92
C VAL A 174 -7.76 3.83 -6.97
N ILE A 175 -6.50 4.18 -7.31
CA ILE A 175 -6.22 5.15 -8.38
C ILE A 175 -6.75 4.64 -9.72
N MET A 176 -6.53 3.36 -10.04
CA MET A 176 -7.03 2.74 -11.27
C MET A 176 -8.56 2.76 -11.32
N GLN A 177 -9.25 2.41 -10.22
CA GLN A 177 -10.72 2.46 -10.12
C GLN A 177 -11.24 3.87 -10.39
N LYS A 178 -10.68 4.89 -9.73
CA LYS A 178 -11.06 6.31 -9.92
C LYS A 178 -10.78 6.80 -11.35
N GLY A 179 -9.65 6.41 -11.91
CA GLY A 179 -9.29 6.73 -13.29
C GLY A 179 -10.28 6.14 -14.30
N ILE A 180 -10.64 4.86 -14.15
CA ILE A 180 -11.65 4.20 -14.99
C ILE A 180 -13.02 4.85 -14.83
N THR A 181 -13.46 5.13 -13.61
CA THR A 181 -14.72 5.83 -13.33
C THR A 181 -14.78 7.18 -14.04
N THR A 182 -13.65 7.91 -14.02
CA THR A 182 -13.51 9.20 -14.74
C THR A 182 -13.59 9.02 -16.26
N LEU A 183 -12.89 8.03 -16.84
CA LEU A 183 -12.94 7.73 -18.27
C LEU A 183 -14.36 7.37 -18.75
N LEU A 184 -15.08 6.61 -17.95
CA LEU A 184 -16.46 6.20 -18.23
C LEU A 184 -17.50 7.27 -17.88
N GLN A 185 -17.08 8.42 -17.35
CA GLN A 185 -17.95 9.54 -16.94
C GLN A 185 -19.03 9.11 -15.95
N CYS A 186 -18.72 8.18 -15.05
CA CYS A 186 -19.64 7.72 -14.02
C CYS A 186 -19.65 8.69 -12.84
N ALA A 187 -20.81 8.90 -12.24
CA ALA A 187 -20.96 9.80 -11.10
C ALA A 187 -20.48 9.16 -9.78
N ASP A 188 -20.61 7.83 -9.66
CA ASP A 188 -20.19 7.06 -8.48
C ASP A 188 -19.27 5.90 -8.91
N GLU A 189 -18.20 5.68 -8.16
CA GLU A 189 -17.28 4.55 -8.36
C GLU A 189 -17.98 3.19 -8.24
N LYS A 190 -19.04 3.11 -7.48
CA LYS A 190 -19.88 1.90 -7.31
C LYS A 190 -20.62 1.47 -8.58
N GLU A 191 -20.73 2.37 -9.56
CA GLU A 191 -21.31 2.02 -10.86
C GLU A 191 -20.39 1.14 -11.70
N VAL A 192 -19.09 1.09 -11.36
CA VAL A 192 -18.06 0.37 -12.10
C VAL A 192 -17.55 -0.79 -11.27
N VAL A 193 -17.68 -2.01 -11.77
CA VAL A 193 -17.02 -3.18 -11.20
C VAL A 193 -15.72 -3.43 -11.95
N MET A 194 -14.59 -3.19 -11.30
CA MET A 194 -13.27 -3.48 -11.81
C MET A 194 -12.77 -4.80 -11.20
N GLN A 195 -12.37 -5.76 -12.02
CA GLN A 195 -11.70 -6.96 -11.56
C GLN A 195 -10.19 -6.81 -11.67
N VAL A 196 -9.51 -6.92 -10.53
CA VAL A 196 -8.04 -6.84 -10.42
C VAL A 196 -7.49 -8.18 -9.97
N ALA A 197 -6.36 -8.58 -10.53
CA ALA A 197 -5.62 -9.74 -10.05
C ALA A 197 -4.11 -9.62 -10.36
N GLY A 198 -3.30 -10.16 -9.44
CA GLY A 198 -1.84 -10.21 -9.54
C GLY A 198 -1.17 -10.27 -8.18
N LEU A 199 0.03 -9.71 -8.09
CA LEU A 199 0.78 -9.51 -6.86
C LEU A 199 0.85 -8.02 -6.54
N ASN A 200 1.18 -7.66 -5.31
CA ASN A 200 1.34 -6.24 -4.98
C ASN A 200 2.36 -5.56 -5.91
N HIS A 201 1.99 -4.41 -6.47
CA HIS A 201 2.74 -3.70 -7.52
C HIS A 201 2.93 -4.49 -8.83
N PHE A 202 2.22 -5.58 -9.00
CA PHE A 202 2.27 -6.45 -10.17
C PHE A 202 0.87 -6.95 -10.52
N ILE A 203 -0.10 -6.02 -10.64
CA ILE A 203 -1.51 -6.33 -10.90
C ILE A 203 -1.93 -5.93 -12.30
N PHE A 204 -2.97 -6.60 -12.76
CA PHE A 204 -3.67 -6.32 -14.00
C PHE A 204 -5.15 -6.07 -13.74
N VAL A 205 -5.73 -5.06 -14.41
CA VAL A 205 -7.19 -4.96 -14.57
C VAL A 205 -7.59 -5.93 -15.66
N ARG A 206 -8.46 -6.86 -15.32
CA ARG A 206 -8.85 -7.99 -16.17
C ARG A 206 -10.26 -7.87 -16.72
N GLN A 207 -11.10 -7.11 -16.03
CA GLN A 207 -12.48 -6.86 -16.43
C GLN A 207 -12.94 -5.50 -15.89
N ILE A 208 -13.76 -4.83 -16.68
CA ILE A 208 -14.40 -3.56 -16.31
C ILE A 208 -15.87 -3.66 -16.72
N LEU A 209 -16.77 -3.78 -15.74
CA LEU A 209 -18.19 -3.85 -15.99
C LEU A 209 -18.86 -2.56 -15.57
N HIS A 210 -19.68 -1.98 -16.44
CA HIS A 210 -20.55 -0.86 -16.14
C HIS A 210 -21.92 -1.10 -16.81
N LYS A 211 -22.98 -1.06 -16.03
CA LYS A 211 -24.36 -1.28 -16.49
C LYS A 211 -24.54 -2.55 -17.34
N GLY A 212 -23.87 -3.63 -16.90
CA GLY A 212 -23.94 -4.94 -17.55
C GLY A 212 -23.12 -5.09 -18.84
N LYS A 213 -22.40 -4.05 -19.26
CA LYS A 213 -21.50 -4.09 -20.41
C LYS A 213 -20.05 -4.20 -19.97
N GLU A 214 -19.24 -4.98 -20.71
CA GLU A 214 -17.76 -5.01 -20.61
C GLU A 214 -17.17 -3.80 -21.32
N TRP A 215 -16.23 -3.10 -20.65
CA TRP A 215 -15.60 -1.87 -21.13
C TRP A 215 -14.07 -1.93 -21.22
N LEU A 216 -13.46 -3.06 -20.89
CA LEU A 216 -11.99 -3.19 -20.90
C LEU A 216 -11.37 -2.85 -22.28
N PRO A 217 -11.90 -3.31 -23.42
CA PRO A 217 -11.36 -2.98 -24.74
C PRO A 217 -11.41 -1.48 -25.03
N GLU A 218 -12.51 -0.80 -24.69
CA GLU A 218 -12.67 0.64 -24.91
C GLU A 218 -11.71 1.44 -24.01
N VAL A 219 -11.52 1.04 -22.75
CA VAL A 219 -10.56 1.70 -21.85
C VAL A 219 -9.12 1.50 -22.37
N ILE A 220 -8.77 0.33 -22.86
CA ILE A 220 -7.45 0.10 -23.52
C ILE A 220 -7.29 1.04 -24.74
N ALA A 221 -8.32 1.23 -25.54
CA ALA A 221 -8.29 2.14 -26.68
C ALA A 221 -8.06 3.61 -26.24
N GLU A 222 -8.71 4.05 -25.16
CA GLU A 222 -8.52 5.38 -24.58
C GLU A 222 -7.08 5.60 -24.08
N ILE A 223 -6.49 4.61 -23.38
CA ILE A 223 -5.11 4.66 -22.91
C ILE A 223 -4.15 4.75 -24.11
N ASN A 224 -4.37 3.94 -25.16
CA ASN A 224 -3.58 3.97 -26.38
C ASN A 224 -3.70 5.32 -27.11
N ALA A 225 -4.84 6.00 -27.00
CA ALA A 225 -5.04 7.35 -27.52
C ALA A 225 -4.35 8.44 -26.68
N GLY A 226 -3.68 8.06 -25.59
CA GLY A 226 -2.95 8.96 -24.69
C GLY A 226 -3.79 9.57 -23.58
N ARG A 227 -4.97 9.03 -23.31
CA ARG A 227 -5.83 9.38 -22.17
C ARG A 227 -5.67 8.31 -21.08
N ASP A 228 -4.63 8.43 -20.27
CA ASP A 228 -4.33 7.46 -19.20
C ASP A 228 -4.41 8.14 -17.81
N PRO A 229 -5.57 8.14 -17.15
CA PRO A 229 -5.73 8.65 -15.80
C PRO A 229 -5.43 7.59 -14.72
N LEU A 230 -4.91 6.41 -15.09
CA LEU A 230 -4.68 5.28 -14.18
C LEU A 230 -3.30 5.35 -13.50
N VAL A 231 -2.46 6.31 -13.91
CA VAL A 231 -1.10 6.47 -13.40
C VAL A 231 -1.12 7.33 -12.13
N PRO A 232 -0.50 6.88 -11.02
CA PRO A 232 -0.33 7.70 -9.82
C PRO A 232 0.39 9.02 -10.12
N ARG A 233 -0.06 10.13 -9.52
CA ARG A 233 0.53 11.48 -9.74
C ARG A 233 2.03 11.60 -9.44
N ASN A 234 2.53 10.75 -8.56
CA ASN A 234 3.96 10.71 -8.20
C ASN A 234 4.82 9.87 -9.16
N ILE A 235 4.23 9.29 -10.20
CA ILE A 235 4.92 8.59 -11.27
C ILE A 235 5.00 9.55 -12.47
N PRO A 236 6.19 9.79 -13.04
CA PRO A 236 6.32 10.60 -14.24
C PRO A 236 5.45 10.07 -15.39
N PRO A 237 4.86 10.95 -16.22
CA PRO A 237 4.06 10.53 -17.37
C PRO A 237 4.85 9.61 -18.29
N PHE A 238 4.22 8.53 -18.70
CA PHE A 238 4.77 7.60 -19.69
C PHE A 238 3.64 7.08 -20.60
N ARG A 239 4.00 6.42 -21.67
CA ARG A 239 3.03 5.75 -22.56
C ARG A 239 3.37 4.29 -22.68
N TRP A 240 2.37 3.44 -22.51
CA TRP A 240 2.50 2.04 -22.84
C TRP A 240 2.69 1.87 -24.35
N PRO A 241 3.56 0.95 -24.81
CA PRO A 241 3.55 0.54 -26.21
C PRO A 241 2.18 -0.01 -26.59
N SER A 242 1.55 0.55 -27.63
CA SER A 242 0.16 0.19 -27.99
C SER A 242 -0.01 -1.31 -28.28
N HIS A 243 0.98 -1.93 -28.93
CA HIS A 243 0.98 -3.37 -29.21
C HIS A 243 1.07 -4.22 -27.93
N LEU A 244 1.68 -3.71 -26.85
CA LEU A 244 1.74 -4.40 -25.56
C LEU A 244 0.36 -4.52 -24.94
N LEU A 245 -0.38 -3.41 -24.81
CA LEU A 245 -1.72 -3.41 -24.21
C LEU A 245 -2.68 -4.28 -25.03
N GLN A 246 -2.61 -4.20 -26.35
CA GLN A 246 -3.43 -5.02 -27.23
C GLN A 246 -3.09 -6.53 -27.10
N GLY A 247 -1.79 -6.85 -27.02
CA GLY A 247 -1.34 -8.22 -26.85
C GLY A 247 -1.69 -8.82 -25.50
N LEU A 248 -1.62 -8.03 -24.43
CA LEU A 248 -2.01 -8.45 -23.08
C LEU A 248 -3.52 -8.66 -22.94
N GLY A 249 -4.34 -7.85 -23.64
CA GLY A 249 -5.80 -7.83 -23.42
C GLY A 249 -6.21 -7.48 -21.98
N MET A 250 -5.31 -6.86 -21.23
CA MET A 250 -5.43 -6.47 -19.83
C MET A 250 -4.73 -5.13 -19.62
N ILE A 251 -5.08 -4.39 -18.58
CA ILE A 251 -4.40 -3.14 -18.25
C ILE A 251 -3.42 -3.40 -17.11
N PRO A 252 -2.10 -3.34 -17.37
CA PRO A 252 -1.09 -3.47 -16.32
C PRO A 252 -1.07 -2.20 -15.44
N CYS A 253 -0.84 -2.36 -14.15
CA CYS A 253 -0.60 -1.20 -13.29
C CYS A 253 0.73 -0.50 -13.66
N ALA A 254 0.85 0.78 -13.31
CA ALA A 254 2.00 1.60 -13.68
C ALA A 254 3.37 1.03 -13.23
N TYR A 255 3.41 0.21 -12.20
CA TYR A 255 4.64 -0.46 -11.74
C TYR A 255 5.13 -1.56 -12.69
N LEU A 256 4.26 -2.12 -13.55
CA LEU A 256 4.67 -3.12 -14.52
C LEU A 256 5.61 -2.56 -15.62
N ARG A 257 5.75 -1.23 -15.72
CA ARG A 257 6.79 -0.62 -16.56
C ARG A 257 8.21 -1.04 -16.16
N TYR A 258 8.46 -1.40 -14.90
CA TYR A 258 9.76 -1.94 -14.43
C TYR A 258 10.13 -3.25 -15.11
N TYR A 259 9.15 -3.96 -15.67
CA TYR A 259 9.32 -5.24 -16.35
C TYR A 259 9.23 -5.09 -17.88
N TYR A 260 8.24 -4.35 -18.36
CA TYR A 260 7.98 -4.21 -19.80
C TYR A 260 8.75 -3.06 -20.47
N MET A 261 9.22 -2.08 -19.69
CA MET A 261 9.90 -0.87 -20.17
C MET A 261 11.20 -0.59 -19.37
N LYS A 262 11.87 -1.67 -18.96
CA LYS A 262 13.02 -1.62 -18.04
C LYS A 262 14.12 -0.66 -18.49
N ASP A 263 14.54 -0.73 -19.76
CA ASP A 263 15.69 0.04 -20.24
C ASP A 263 15.39 1.55 -20.33
N ASP A 264 14.17 1.91 -20.71
CA ASP A 264 13.73 3.31 -20.75
C ASP A 264 13.69 3.87 -19.32
N LEU A 265 13.12 3.11 -18.40
CA LEU A 265 13.00 3.51 -17.02
C LEU A 265 14.36 3.62 -16.33
N LEU A 266 15.28 2.68 -16.56
CA LEU A 266 16.65 2.75 -16.00
C LEU A 266 17.38 4.00 -16.48
N ARG A 267 17.26 4.36 -17.79
CA ARG A 267 17.84 5.61 -18.30
C ARG A 267 17.24 6.84 -17.62
N GLN A 268 15.91 6.84 -17.41
CA GLN A 268 15.22 7.92 -16.70
C GLN A 268 15.71 8.05 -15.26
N GLU A 269 15.73 6.96 -14.50
CA GLU A 269 16.16 6.97 -13.09
C GLU A 269 17.63 7.38 -12.92
N LEU A 270 18.52 6.96 -13.84
CA LEU A 270 19.92 7.39 -13.84
C LEU A 270 20.06 8.90 -14.11
N ALA A 271 19.24 9.45 -15.03
CA ALA A 271 19.22 10.88 -15.29
C ALA A 271 18.69 11.69 -14.09
N GLU A 272 17.59 11.24 -13.48
CA GLU A 272 17.03 11.83 -12.27
C GLU A 272 18.01 11.79 -11.10
N ALA A 273 18.67 10.66 -10.86
CA ALA A 273 19.67 10.49 -9.80
C ALA A 273 20.92 11.37 -9.99
N GLY A 274 21.24 11.74 -11.24
CA GLY A 274 22.31 12.68 -11.57
C GLY A 274 21.91 14.16 -11.48
N GLY A 275 20.61 14.47 -11.43
CA GLY A 275 20.05 15.83 -11.36
C GLY A 275 19.36 16.10 -10.02
N GLU A 276 18.04 15.95 -9.99
CA GLU A 276 17.21 16.25 -8.80
C GLU A 276 17.41 15.25 -7.64
N GLY A 277 18.01 14.11 -7.92
CA GLY A 277 18.20 13.02 -6.97
C GLY A 277 17.28 11.84 -7.21
N THR A 278 17.49 10.75 -6.46
CA THR A 278 16.57 9.60 -6.49
C THR A 278 15.22 9.96 -5.88
N ARG A 279 14.19 9.15 -6.15
CA ARG A 279 12.87 9.39 -5.55
C ARG A 279 12.91 9.46 -4.03
N GLY A 280 13.76 8.68 -3.37
CA GLY A 280 13.96 8.73 -1.92
C GLY A 280 14.49 10.08 -1.43
N GLU A 281 15.42 10.67 -2.18
CA GLU A 281 15.98 11.99 -1.87
C GLU A 281 14.95 13.10 -2.05
N VAL A 282 14.18 13.07 -3.14
CA VAL A 282 13.06 14.01 -3.38
C VAL A 282 12.02 13.91 -2.28
N VAL A 283 11.66 12.70 -1.88
CA VAL A 283 10.71 12.46 -0.79
C VAL A 283 11.24 12.98 0.54
N LYS A 284 12.54 12.84 0.82
CA LYS A 284 13.18 13.34 2.06
C LYS A 284 13.10 14.87 2.15
N GLN A 285 13.29 15.57 1.04
CA GLN A 285 13.13 17.03 0.98
C GLN A 285 11.68 17.45 1.19
N LEU A 286 10.74 16.77 0.54
CA LEU A 286 9.31 17.04 0.69
C LEU A 286 8.81 16.76 2.11
N GLU A 287 9.32 15.70 2.75
CA GLU A 287 8.99 15.38 4.14
C GLU A 287 9.38 16.52 5.09
N LYS A 288 10.55 17.14 4.88
CA LYS A 288 10.97 18.30 5.66
C LYS A 288 9.99 19.46 5.55
N ILE A 289 9.57 19.79 4.31
CA ILE A 289 8.57 20.84 4.06
C ILE A 289 7.24 20.52 4.75
N LEU A 290 6.81 19.25 4.71
CA LEU A 290 5.57 18.83 5.37
C LEU A 290 5.64 18.98 6.88
N PHE A 291 6.74 18.55 7.52
CA PHE A 291 6.89 18.67 8.96
C PHE A 291 7.00 20.13 9.42
N ASP A 292 7.59 21.02 8.62
CA ASP A 292 7.57 22.45 8.89
C ASP A 292 6.13 23.02 8.89
N GLN A 293 5.28 22.55 7.96
CA GLN A 293 3.85 22.92 7.96
C GLN A 293 3.09 22.29 9.13
N TYR A 294 3.39 21.04 9.50
CA TYR A 294 2.68 20.35 10.60
C TYR A 294 2.95 20.97 11.97
N ARG A 295 4.09 21.66 12.15
CA ARG A 295 4.42 22.43 13.35
C ARG A 295 3.58 23.69 13.53
N ASP A 296 2.95 24.20 12.45
CA ASP A 296 2.10 25.39 12.54
C ASP A 296 0.90 25.12 13.47
N PRO A 297 0.78 25.87 14.60
CA PRO A 297 -0.31 25.68 15.55
C PRO A 297 -1.70 26.03 14.97
N HIS A 298 -1.75 26.77 13.89
CA HIS A 298 -3.00 27.14 13.18
C HIS A 298 -3.42 26.12 12.14
N LEU A 299 -2.55 25.23 11.73
CA LEU A 299 -2.90 24.16 10.79
C LEU A 299 -3.77 23.10 11.48
N ALA A 300 -4.98 22.92 10.99
CA ALA A 300 -5.94 21.93 11.49
C ALA A 300 -6.59 21.12 10.34
N VAL A 301 -5.85 20.94 9.25
CA VAL A 301 -6.26 20.16 8.08
C VAL A 301 -5.03 19.50 7.46
N LYS A 302 -5.23 18.49 6.64
CA LYS A 302 -4.21 17.93 5.77
C LYS A 302 -3.74 18.98 4.75
N PRO A 303 -2.44 19.32 4.65
CA PRO A 303 -1.96 20.30 3.68
C PRO A 303 -1.90 19.71 2.27
N LYS A 304 -2.14 20.54 1.25
CA LYS A 304 -2.05 20.16 -0.17
C LYS A 304 -0.67 19.62 -0.58
N ALA A 305 0.40 20.07 0.06
CA ALA A 305 1.75 19.59 -0.21
C ALA A 305 1.91 18.06 -0.02
N LEU A 306 1.03 17.44 0.78
CA LEU A 306 1.03 15.98 0.97
C LEU A 306 0.70 15.22 -0.32
N GLU A 307 -0.04 15.80 -1.25
CA GLU A 307 -0.36 15.16 -2.55
C GLU A 307 0.90 14.84 -3.37
N GLY A 308 1.94 15.67 -3.28
CA GLY A 308 3.22 15.44 -3.96
C GLY A 308 4.08 14.32 -3.36
N ARG A 309 3.80 13.93 -2.12
CA ARG A 309 4.53 12.86 -1.42
C ARG A 309 4.29 11.47 -2.06
N GLY A 310 3.16 11.27 -2.72
CA GLY A 310 2.64 9.96 -3.16
C GLY A 310 1.69 9.37 -2.11
N GLY A 311 1.08 8.22 -2.38
CA GLY A 311 0.14 7.60 -1.44
C GLY A 311 -1.25 8.24 -1.41
N GLN A 312 -1.62 8.94 -2.45
CA GLN A 312 -2.97 9.47 -2.65
C GLN A 312 -4.00 8.34 -2.44
N TYR A 313 -5.08 8.61 -1.71
CA TYR A 313 -6.14 7.67 -1.36
C TYR A 313 -5.75 6.50 -0.41
N TYR A 314 -4.58 6.56 0.23
CA TYR A 314 -4.24 5.54 1.23
C TYR A 314 -5.22 5.50 2.39
N SER A 315 -5.59 6.66 2.91
CA SER A 315 -6.58 6.77 3.99
C SER A 315 -7.95 6.26 3.55
N GLU A 316 -8.32 6.54 2.29
CA GLU A 316 -9.60 6.08 1.75
C GLU A 316 -9.63 4.54 1.73
N ALA A 317 -8.58 3.90 1.22
CA ALA A 317 -8.46 2.45 1.23
C ALA A 317 -8.48 1.87 2.65
N ALA A 318 -7.69 2.44 3.58
CA ALA A 318 -7.61 1.95 4.95
C ALA A 318 -8.91 2.11 5.72
N CYS A 319 -9.45 3.33 5.71
CA CYS A 319 -10.63 3.63 6.51
C CYS A 319 -11.88 2.97 5.94
N GLU A 320 -11.96 2.80 4.61
CA GLU A 320 -13.04 2.03 4.01
C GLU A 320 -12.94 0.54 4.36
N LEU A 321 -11.73 -0.03 4.36
CA LEU A 321 -11.53 -1.42 4.79
C LEU A 321 -11.90 -1.63 6.26
N MET A 322 -11.44 -0.75 7.17
CA MET A 322 -11.82 -0.81 8.58
C MET A 322 -13.33 -0.73 8.75
N ASN A 323 -13.96 0.24 8.07
CA ASN A 323 -15.39 0.47 8.10
C ASN A 323 -16.18 -0.72 7.51
N ALA A 324 -15.68 -1.34 6.44
CA ALA A 324 -16.28 -2.50 5.83
C ALA A 324 -16.23 -3.74 6.73
N ILE A 325 -15.11 -3.95 7.43
CA ILE A 325 -14.96 -5.04 8.41
C ILE A 325 -15.85 -4.78 9.63
N TYR A 326 -15.79 -3.57 10.19
CA TYR A 326 -16.53 -3.21 11.41
C TYR A 326 -18.05 -3.32 11.25
N ASN A 327 -18.57 -2.88 10.10
CA ASN A 327 -20.00 -2.83 9.81
C ASN A 327 -20.51 -3.97 8.90
N ASP A 328 -19.70 -4.97 8.57
CA ASP A 328 -20.06 -6.07 7.63
C ASP A 328 -20.66 -5.54 6.31
N LYS A 329 -20.04 -4.54 5.71
CA LYS A 329 -20.62 -3.83 4.54
C LYS A 329 -20.73 -4.70 3.29
N ARG A 330 -19.99 -5.79 3.18
CA ARG A 330 -19.99 -6.71 2.04
C ARG A 330 -19.74 -6.01 0.71
N ILE A 331 -18.73 -5.17 0.68
CA ILE A 331 -18.28 -4.43 -0.51
C ILE A 331 -17.08 -5.09 -1.16
N ILE A 332 -16.91 -4.85 -2.46
CA ILE A 332 -15.71 -5.29 -3.18
C ILE A 332 -14.61 -4.26 -2.99
N MET A 333 -13.44 -4.74 -2.53
CA MET A 333 -12.21 -3.95 -2.48
C MET A 333 -11.05 -4.75 -3.07
N HIS A 334 -9.98 -4.07 -3.45
CA HIS A 334 -8.77 -4.68 -3.98
C HIS A 334 -7.72 -4.69 -2.89
N VAL A 335 -7.35 -5.88 -2.40
CA VAL A 335 -6.51 -6.05 -1.22
C VAL A 335 -5.50 -7.16 -1.39
N ASN A 336 -4.41 -7.08 -0.61
CA ASN A 336 -3.46 -8.17 -0.48
C ASN A 336 -3.96 -9.15 0.58
N THR A 337 -4.25 -10.37 0.18
CA THR A 337 -4.76 -11.44 1.04
C THR A 337 -4.27 -12.81 0.55
N ARG A 338 -4.57 -13.88 1.29
CA ARG A 338 -4.25 -15.24 0.84
C ARG A 338 -4.92 -15.54 -0.50
N ASN A 339 -4.20 -16.25 -1.36
CA ASN A 339 -4.70 -16.66 -2.67
C ASN A 339 -5.96 -17.54 -2.56
N ASN A 340 -5.93 -18.56 -1.71
CA ASN A 340 -7.07 -19.48 -1.52
C ASN A 340 -7.72 -19.91 -2.85
N GLY A 341 -6.92 -20.12 -3.91
CA GLY A 341 -7.39 -20.50 -5.24
C GLY A 341 -7.89 -19.35 -6.13
N ALA A 342 -7.83 -18.10 -5.71
CA ALA A 342 -8.30 -16.95 -6.50
C ALA A 342 -7.54 -16.80 -7.83
N ILE A 343 -6.22 -17.02 -7.80
CA ILE A 343 -5.37 -17.08 -8.99
C ILE A 343 -4.88 -18.51 -9.17
N ASN A 344 -5.43 -19.21 -10.14
CA ASN A 344 -5.00 -20.56 -10.47
C ASN A 344 -3.53 -20.55 -10.95
N GLY A 345 -2.74 -21.52 -10.45
CA GLY A 345 -1.32 -21.65 -10.77
C GLY A 345 -0.38 -20.93 -9.81
N LEU A 346 -0.90 -20.21 -8.80
CA LEU A 346 -0.14 -19.74 -7.63
C LEU A 346 -0.49 -20.57 -6.39
N PRO A 347 0.44 -20.70 -5.41
CA PRO A 347 0.15 -21.42 -4.16
C PRO A 347 -1.02 -20.79 -3.36
N ASP A 348 -1.86 -21.61 -2.76
CA ASP A 348 -3.03 -21.13 -1.98
C ASP A 348 -2.64 -20.31 -0.75
N ASP A 349 -1.49 -20.61 -0.14
CA ASP A 349 -0.97 -19.94 1.05
C ASP A 349 -0.18 -18.66 0.77
N CYS A 350 0.02 -18.28 -0.50
CA CYS A 350 0.72 -17.05 -0.84
C CYS A 350 -0.20 -15.81 -0.77
N ALA A 351 0.38 -14.63 -0.61
CA ALA A 351 -0.37 -13.39 -0.75
C ALA A 351 -0.50 -12.99 -2.22
N VAL A 352 -1.71 -12.57 -2.58
CA VAL A 352 -2.04 -12.01 -3.90
C VAL A 352 -2.79 -10.69 -3.73
N GLU A 353 -2.71 -9.79 -4.70
CA GLU A 353 -3.53 -8.58 -4.72
C GLU A 353 -4.70 -8.79 -5.69
N VAL A 354 -5.89 -8.94 -5.13
CA VAL A 354 -7.09 -9.32 -5.89
C VAL A 354 -8.34 -8.58 -5.41
N SER A 355 -9.32 -8.49 -6.29
CA SER A 355 -10.67 -8.09 -5.90
C SER A 355 -11.21 -9.09 -4.88
N SER A 356 -11.70 -8.58 -3.75
CA SER A 356 -12.20 -9.39 -2.63
C SER A 356 -13.50 -8.82 -2.09
N LEU A 357 -14.43 -9.68 -1.71
CA LEU A 357 -15.59 -9.28 -0.92
C LEU A 357 -15.16 -9.09 0.53
N ILE A 358 -15.31 -7.90 1.06
CA ILE A 358 -14.96 -7.58 2.44
C ILE A 358 -16.15 -7.81 3.35
N THR A 359 -15.95 -8.64 4.36
CA THR A 359 -16.95 -8.99 5.39
C THR A 359 -16.39 -8.70 6.78
N ALA A 360 -17.20 -8.83 7.84
CA ALA A 360 -16.72 -8.77 9.23
C ALA A 360 -15.65 -9.84 9.53
N SER A 361 -15.64 -10.94 8.80
CA SER A 361 -14.61 -11.99 8.90
C SER A 361 -13.37 -11.72 8.04
N GLY A 362 -13.30 -10.56 7.39
CA GLY A 362 -12.22 -10.14 6.51
C GLY A 362 -12.48 -10.38 5.02
N PRO A 363 -11.42 -10.35 4.20
CA PRO A 363 -11.52 -10.48 2.75
C PRO A 363 -11.80 -11.91 2.32
N LEU A 364 -12.77 -12.08 1.42
CA LEU A 364 -13.02 -13.29 0.65
C LEU A 364 -12.55 -13.03 -0.79
N PRO A 365 -11.40 -13.57 -1.22
CA PRO A 365 -10.85 -13.31 -2.54
C PRO A 365 -11.78 -13.89 -3.63
N LEU A 366 -11.99 -13.10 -4.69
CA LEU A 366 -12.80 -13.51 -5.83
C LEU A 366 -11.93 -14.24 -6.84
N ASN A 367 -12.40 -15.38 -7.32
CA ASN A 367 -11.71 -16.13 -8.34
C ASN A 367 -11.69 -15.35 -9.66
N VAL A 368 -10.56 -15.44 -10.34
CA VAL A 368 -10.38 -14.83 -11.66
C VAL A 368 -10.22 -15.91 -12.74
N ALA A 369 -10.57 -15.60 -13.96
CA ALA A 369 -10.29 -16.47 -15.09
C ALA A 369 -8.77 -16.76 -15.17
N PRO A 370 -8.32 -17.89 -15.70
CA PRO A 370 -6.89 -18.19 -15.84
C PRO A 370 -6.13 -17.07 -16.57
N PHE A 371 -4.92 -16.78 -16.10
CA PHE A 371 -4.02 -15.87 -16.81
C PHE A 371 -3.50 -16.53 -18.10
N PRO A 372 -3.19 -15.75 -19.14
CA PRO A 372 -2.36 -16.22 -20.26
C PRO A 372 -1.06 -16.84 -19.74
N GLU A 373 -0.58 -17.88 -20.41
CA GLU A 373 0.54 -18.70 -19.92
C GLU A 373 1.83 -17.90 -19.69
N ASP A 374 2.14 -16.95 -20.55
CA ASP A 374 3.29 -16.05 -20.45
C ASP A 374 3.19 -15.14 -19.22
N THR A 375 2.02 -14.54 -19.00
CA THR A 375 1.76 -13.69 -17.82
C THR A 375 1.77 -14.51 -16.54
N LEU A 376 1.19 -15.73 -16.56
CA LEU A 376 1.21 -16.61 -15.39
C LEU A 376 2.65 -17.01 -15.02
N ARG A 377 3.49 -17.34 -16.00
CA ARG A 377 4.91 -17.65 -15.76
C ARG A 377 5.65 -16.49 -15.10
N LEU A 378 5.37 -15.27 -15.53
CA LEU A 378 5.97 -14.08 -14.94
C LEU A 378 5.49 -13.87 -13.49
N LEU A 379 4.20 -14.07 -13.23
CA LEU A 379 3.64 -14.04 -11.86
C LEU A 379 4.28 -15.11 -10.96
N GLN A 380 4.47 -16.33 -11.47
CA GLN A 380 5.11 -17.43 -10.75
C GLN A 380 6.58 -17.12 -10.43
N LEU A 381 7.31 -16.53 -11.37
CA LEU A 381 8.70 -16.10 -11.17
C LEU A 381 8.78 -15.05 -10.06
N MET A 382 7.92 -14.03 -10.14
CA MET A 382 7.88 -12.98 -9.12
C MET A 382 7.46 -13.52 -7.75
N LYS A 383 6.50 -14.44 -7.71
CA LYS A 383 6.11 -15.09 -6.46
C LYS A 383 7.24 -15.95 -5.87
N SER A 384 8.03 -16.60 -6.71
CA SER A 384 9.23 -17.32 -6.27
C SER A 384 10.26 -16.36 -5.65
N PHE A 385 10.51 -15.22 -6.29
CA PHE A 385 11.35 -14.14 -5.76
C PHE A 385 10.86 -13.67 -4.38
N GLU A 386 9.57 -13.34 -4.25
CA GLU A 386 8.99 -12.88 -2.99
C GLU A 386 9.16 -13.94 -1.86
N ARG A 387 8.87 -15.21 -2.14
CA ARG A 387 8.97 -16.29 -1.15
C ARG A 387 10.41 -16.57 -0.73
N LEU A 388 11.36 -16.54 -1.66
CA LEU A 388 12.78 -16.69 -1.35
C LEU A 388 13.29 -15.49 -0.55
N THR A 389 12.81 -14.29 -0.85
CA THR A 389 13.13 -13.07 -0.08
C THR A 389 12.62 -13.18 1.37
N ILE A 390 11.37 -13.64 1.56
CA ILE A 390 10.79 -13.87 2.89
C ILE A 390 11.64 -14.90 3.65
N GLU A 391 11.96 -16.04 3.04
CA GLU A 391 12.80 -17.06 3.65
C GLU A 391 14.19 -16.54 4.02
N ALA A 392 14.83 -15.78 3.13
CA ALA A 392 16.12 -15.15 3.39
C ALA A 392 16.06 -14.15 4.56
N ALA A 393 14.99 -13.35 4.62
CA ALA A 393 14.76 -12.39 5.70
C ALA A 393 14.59 -13.08 7.08
N LEU A 394 13.93 -14.25 7.11
CA LEU A 394 13.68 -15.01 8.33
C LEU A 394 14.90 -15.81 8.82
N THR A 395 15.65 -16.36 7.89
CA THR A 395 16.73 -17.32 8.22
C THR A 395 18.12 -16.72 8.20
N GLY A 396 18.31 -15.56 7.56
CA GLY A 396 19.64 -15.00 7.28
C GLY A 396 20.46 -15.85 6.30
N ASN A 397 19.84 -16.80 5.60
CA ASN A 397 20.53 -17.75 4.74
C ASN A 397 20.99 -17.08 3.43
N ARG A 398 22.29 -16.91 3.25
CA ARG A 398 22.89 -16.28 2.07
C ARG A 398 22.63 -17.03 0.78
N HIS A 399 22.54 -18.37 0.81
CA HIS A 399 22.24 -19.16 -0.38
C HIS A 399 20.80 -18.94 -0.85
N THR A 400 19.86 -18.84 0.09
CA THR A 400 18.46 -18.47 -0.23
C THR A 400 18.40 -17.07 -0.83
N ALA A 401 19.13 -16.11 -0.24
CA ALA A 401 19.22 -14.73 -0.75
C ALA A 401 19.79 -14.67 -2.19
N TRP A 402 20.78 -15.52 -2.51
CA TRP A 402 21.33 -15.61 -3.87
C TRP A 402 20.37 -16.21 -4.90
N ARG A 403 19.41 -17.01 -4.47
CA ARG A 403 18.40 -17.62 -5.33
C ARG A 403 17.21 -16.70 -5.59
N ALA A 404 16.97 -15.76 -4.70
CA ALA A 404 15.97 -14.71 -4.85
C ALA A 404 16.41 -13.69 -5.91
#